data_76a1ba606bec1e3e945c248c5630189c
#
_entry.id   76a1ba606bec1e3e945c248c5630189c
#
_cell.length_a   1.000
_cell.length_b   1.000
_cell.length_c   1.000
_cell.angle_alpha   90.00
_cell.angle_beta   90.00
_cell.angle_gamma   90.00
#
_symmetry.space_group_name_H-M   'P 1'
#
loop_
_entity.id
_entity.type
_entity.pdbx_description
1 polymer ?
#
loop_
_entity_poly.entity_id
_entity_poly.type
_entity_poly.pdbx_seq_one_letter_code
_entity_poly.pdbx_strand_id
1 'polypeptide(L)'
;MSVDREKLNSLLMWYKKEIGDDLIAVIIVNREGLIMASLTSSGDKNIEEEIVGGVSALVEPVLKRITQEFSSGSFGTGTFDTDEYRLIFCEAGTHAVFVTILDALAMVDPVFPVAYLTAEKISRIFDGRPVSPVIPKLISEEENPKVERKVDKIQKVKVKSGEYAFKLILGGDGGVGKTSMVHRFVENSFSKDYKATIGTSIMKKECKFEGLNTSVRFVIWDLAGQSQFKRIRQSYLSNAEAGILVYDVTRKETFENIKNWQGEIAKGSGKISLILVGNKIDLVDKRVISIEQGEALAEQLGLSYIETSAKTGENIDEAFRMLALELVNRYIVTEEL
;
A
#
# COMPACT_ATOMS: atom_id res chain seq x y z
N MET A 1 -22.96 9.46 -11.76
CA MET A 1 -22.00 10.12 -10.85
C MET A 1 -20.88 10.70 -11.70
N SER A 2 -20.52 11.97 -11.52
CA SER A 2 -19.34 12.52 -12.20
C SER A 2 -18.10 12.01 -11.47
N VAL A 3 -17.30 11.23 -12.17
CA VAL A 3 -16.00 10.75 -11.65
C VAL A 3 -15.08 11.95 -11.49
N ASP A 4 -14.39 12.05 -10.36
CA ASP A 4 -13.44 13.12 -10.07
C ASP A 4 -12.14 12.92 -10.88
N ARG A 5 -12.14 13.49 -12.10
CA ARG A 5 -11.02 13.38 -13.04
C ARG A 5 -9.73 14.03 -12.52
N GLU A 6 -9.83 15.07 -11.69
CA GLU A 6 -8.66 15.72 -11.14
C GLU A 6 -7.91 14.79 -10.19
N LYS A 7 -8.65 14.06 -9.34
CA LYS A 7 -8.05 13.04 -8.46
C LYS A 7 -7.44 11.89 -9.22
N LEU A 8 -8.12 11.41 -10.28
CA LEU A 8 -7.54 10.35 -11.12
C LEU A 8 -6.23 10.81 -11.76
N ASN A 9 -6.20 11.99 -12.37
CA ASN A 9 -4.99 12.52 -13.00
C ASN A 9 -3.85 12.72 -11.98
N SER A 10 -4.15 13.26 -10.80
CA SER A 10 -3.17 13.44 -9.73
C SER A 10 -2.58 12.09 -9.28
N LEU A 11 -3.41 11.06 -9.18
CA LEU A 11 -2.97 9.71 -8.85
C LEU A 11 -2.08 9.10 -9.95
N LEU A 12 -2.44 9.29 -11.23
CA LEU A 12 -1.62 8.81 -12.35
C LEU A 12 -0.26 9.52 -12.43
N MET A 13 -0.23 10.84 -12.18
CA MET A 13 1.02 11.60 -12.13
C MET A 13 1.93 11.09 -11.01
N TRP A 14 1.36 10.82 -9.85
CA TRP A 14 2.09 10.25 -8.74
C TRP A 14 2.62 8.85 -9.08
N TYR A 15 1.78 7.99 -9.67
CA TYR A 15 2.16 6.64 -10.11
C TYR A 15 3.33 6.67 -11.10
N LYS A 16 3.28 7.58 -12.09
CA LYS A 16 4.38 7.79 -13.04
C LYS A 16 5.70 8.13 -12.33
N LYS A 17 5.65 9.02 -11.36
CA LYS A 17 6.84 9.40 -10.57
C LYS A 17 7.42 8.21 -9.79
N GLU A 18 6.55 7.34 -9.27
CA GLU A 18 6.97 6.19 -8.46
C GLU A 18 7.57 5.08 -9.32
N ILE A 19 6.98 4.77 -10.49
CA ILE A 19 7.50 3.73 -11.38
C ILE A 19 8.75 4.20 -12.15
N GLY A 20 8.84 5.48 -12.48
CA GLY A 20 10.00 6.06 -13.15
C GLY A 20 10.06 5.78 -14.64
N ASP A 21 11.28 5.60 -15.17
CA ASP A 21 11.57 5.58 -16.60
C ASP A 21 11.08 4.32 -17.33
N ASP A 22 10.86 3.22 -16.62
CA ASP A 22 10.33 1.98 -17.18
C ASP A 22 8.85 2.11 -17.60
N LEU A 23 8.15 3.16 -17.13
CA LEU A 23 6.75 3.39 -17.44
C LEU A 23 6.59 4.05 -18.80
N ILE A 24 5.90 3.37 -19.72
CA ILE A 24 5.52 3.92 -21.03
C ILE A 24 4.18 4.63 -20.94
N ALA A 25 3.17 3.97 -20.38
CA ALA A 25 1.86 4.56 -20.21
C ALA A 25 1.06 3.93 -19.04
N VAL A 26 0.10 4.68 -18.54
CA VAL A 26 -0.96 4.16 -17.65
C VAL A 26 -2.32 4.60 -18.15
N ILE A 27 -3.29 3.72 -18.04
CA ILE A 27 -4.63 3.94 -18.55
C ILE A 27 -5.65 3.42 -17.52
N ILE A 28 -6.69 4.20 -17.29
CA ILE A 28 -7.88 3.76 -16.54
C ILE A 28 -9.02 3.61 -17.54
N VAL A 29 -9.54 2.40 -17.64
CA VAL A 29 -10.60 2.04 -18.57
C VAL A 29 -11.81 1.58 -17.77
N ASN A 30 -13.01 2.03 -18.13
CA ASN A 30 -14.23 1.48 -17.54
C ASN A 30 -14.53 0.07 -18.07
N ARG A 31 -15.55 -0.59 -17.53
CA ARG A 31 -15.95 -1.95 -17.96
C ARG A 31 -16.46 -2.03 -19.41
N GLU A 32 -16.80 -0.90 -20.01
CA GLU A 32 -17.27 -0.78 -21.39
C GLU A 32 -16.12 -0.49 -22.38
N GLY A 33 -14.87 -0.43 -21.90
CA GLY A 33 -13.70 -0.14 -22.71
C GLY A 33 -13.44 1.36 -22.93
N LEU A 34 -14.20 2.27 -22.28
CA LEU A 34 -14.00 3.70 -22.41
C LEU A 34 -12.88 4.19 -21.48
N ILE A 35 -12.00 5.02 -22.01
CA ILE A 35 -10.89 5.59 -21.27
C ILE A 35 -11.42 6.72 -20.37
N MET A 36 -11.15 6.56 -19.10
CA MET A 36 -11.52 7.51 -18.06
C MET A 36 -10.41 8.52 -17.76
N ALA A 37 -9.16 8.04 -17.77
CA ALA A 37 -7.94 8.84 -17.66
C ALA A 37 -6.76 8.05 -18.25
N SER A 38 -5.77 8.76 -18.78
CA SER A 38 -4.52 8.19 -19.28
C SER A 38 -3.35 9.15 -19.04
N LEU A 39 -2.14 8.60 -18.94
CA LEU A 39 -0.90 9.35 -18.87
C LEU A 39 0.19 8.56 -19.58
N THR A 40 0.93 9.21 -20.50
CA THR A 40 2.08 8.65 -21.20
C THR A 40 3.38 9.27 -20.75
N SER A 41 4.48 8.56 -20.91
CA SER A 41 5.82 9.07 -20.53
C SER A 41 6.49 9.84 -21.66
N SER A 42 6.27 9.45 -22.93
CA SER A 42 6.98 9.98 -24.09
C SER A 42 6.51 11.36 -24.56
N GLY A 43 5.30 11.77 -24.22
CA GLY A 43 4.70 13.00 -24.77
C GLY A 43 4.45 12.96 -26.29
N ASP A 44 4.70 11.83 -26.97
CA ASP A 44 4.42 11.60 -28.37
C ASP A 44 2.96 11.20 -28.55
N LYS A 45 2.18 12.08 -29.18
CA LYS A 45 0.73 11.88 -29.39
C LYS A 45 0.42 10.65 -30.27
N ASN A 46 1.30 10.27 -31.20
CA ASN A 46 1.04 9.11 -32.07
C ASN A 46 1.16 7.79 -31.30
N ILE A 47 2.17 7.69 -30.43
CA ILE A 47 2.33 6.54 -29.50
C ILE A 47 1.16 6.50 -28.54
N GLU A 48 0.70 7.65 -28.07
CA GLU A 48 -0.45 7.76 -27.15
C GLU A 48 -1.73 7.21 -27.78
N GLU A 49 -2.06 7.60 -29.01
CA GLU A 49 -3.28 7.16 -29.70
C GLU A 49 -3.23 5.65 -30.05
N GLU A 50 -2.08 5.13 -30.46
CA GLU A 50 -1.89 3.72 -30.82
C GLU A 50 -1.99 2.80 -29.60
N ILE A 51 -1.27 3.12 -28.51
CA ILE A 51 -1.29 2.35 -27.25
C ILE A 51 -2.69 2.40 -26.62
N VAL A 52 -3.28 3.58 -26.54
CA VAL A 52 -4.57 3.80 -25.93
C VAL A 52 -5.68 3.07 -26.70
N GLY A 53 -5.63 3.13 -28.03
CA GLY A 53 -6.57 2.41 -28.90
C GLY A 53 -6.42 0.89 -28.80
N GLY A 54 -5.17 0.41 -28.79
CA GLY A 54 -4.85 -1.02 -28.66
C GLY A 54 -5.31 -1.62 -27.33
N VAL A 55 -5.03 -0.93 -26.21
CA VAL A 55 -5.45 -1.38 -24.88
C VAL A 55 -6.96 -1.39 -24.73
N SER A 56 -7.67 -0.37 -25.22
CA SER A 56 -9.13 -0.34 -25.16
C SER A 56 -9.77 -1.51 -25.92
N ALA A 57 -9.17 -1.91 -27.04
CA ALA A 57 -9.65 -3.05 -27.82
C ALA A 57 -9.39 -4.40 -27.14
N LEU A 58 -8.34 -4.50 -26.29
CA LEU A 58 -7.94 -5.74 -25.61
C LEU A 58 -8.64 -5.96 -24.27
N VAL A 59 -8.98 -4.89 -23.54
CA VAL A 59 -9.51 -5.00 -22.17
C VAL A 59 -10.83 -5.78 -22.11
N GLU A 60 -11.80 -5.46 -22.97
CA GLU A 60 -13.10 -6.12 -22.96
C GLU A 60 -13.03 -7.63 -23.28
N PRO A 61 -12.35 -8.07 -24.38
CA PRO A 61 -12.20 -9.48 -24.68
C PRO A 61 -11.45 -10.27 -23.62
N VAL A 62 -10.39 -9.69 -23.03
CA VAL A 62 -9.58 -10.33 -21.98
C VAL A 62 -10.42 -10.53 -20.71
N LEU A 63 -11.12 -9.50 -20.25
CA LEU A 63 -12.00 -9.58 -19.09
C LEU A 63 -13.12 -10.60 -19.29
N LYS A 64 -13.75 -10.59 -20.46
CA LYS A 64 -14.85 -11.50 -20.80
C LYS A 64 -14.39 -12.96 -20.83
N ARG A 65 -13.20 -13.21 -21.37
CA ARG A 65 -12.63 -14.55 -21.43
C ARG A 65 -12.26 -15.07 -20.03
N ILE A 66 -11.62 -14.26 -19.20
CA ILE A 66 -11.22 -14.64 -17.84
C ILE A 66 -12.45 -14.91 -16.97
N THR A 67 -13.46 -14.04 -16.99
CA THR A 67 -14.69 -14.26 -16.22
C THR A 67 -15.49 -15.48 -16.67
N GLN A 68 -15.45 -15.84 -17.96
CA GLN A 68 -16.10 -17.03 -18.49
C GLN A 68 -15.35 -18.31 -18.17
N GLU A 69 -14.03 -18.35 -18.30
CA GLU A 69 -13.22 -19.57 -18.10
C GLU A 69 -13.05 -19.92 -16.63
N PHE A 70 -12.98 -18.93 -15.74
CA PHE A 70 -12.72 -19.19 -14.31
C PHE A 70 -13.97 -19.08 -13.43
N SER A 71 -15.15 -18.82 -13.98
CA SER A 71 -16.41 -18.69 -13.24
C SER A 71 -16.32 -17.76 -12.01
N SER A 72 -15.37 -16.82 -12.05
CA SER A 72 -15.11 -15.87 -10.98
C SER A 72 -15.72 -14.51 -11.32
N GLY A 73 -16.45 -13.93 -10.38
CA GLY A 73 -17.06 -12.60 -10.55
C GLY A 73 -16.03 -11.44 -10.57
N SER A 74 -14.77 -11.72 -10.25
CA SER A 74 -13.68 -10.74 -10.21
C SER A 74 -12.42 -11.32 -10.86
N PHE A 75 -11.67 -10.44 -11.52
CA PHE A 75 -10.48 -10.80 -12.30
C PHE A 75 -9.18 -10.64 -11.50
N GLY A 76 -9.12 -9.68 -10.57
CA GLY A 76 -7.93 -9.37 -9.78
C GLY A 76 -6.83 -8.69 -10.59
N THR A 77 -5.76 -9.41 -10.90
CA THR A 77 -4.58 -8.89 -11.60
C THR A 77 -4.08 -9.89 -12.64
N GLY A 78 -3.62 -9.40 -13.78
CA GLY A 78 -3.01 -10.22 -14.83
C GLY A 78 -1.91 -9.47 -15.57
N THR A 79 -0.97 -10.23 -16.17
CA THR A 79 0.07 -9.70 -17.04
C THR A 79 -0.07 -10.23 -18.45
N PHE A 80 0.31 -9.40 -19.39
CA PHE A 80 0.38 -9.75 -20.78
C PHE A 80 1.69 -9.20 -21.38
N ASP A 81 2.55 -10.07 -21.87
CA ASP A 81 3.83 -9.68 -22.46
C ASP A 81 3.73 -9.73 -23.98
N THR A 82 4.24 -8.69 -24.63
CA THR A 82 4.47 -8.61 -26.08
C THR A 82 5.96 -8.47 -26.34
N ASP A 83 6.36 -8.44 -27.60
CA ASP A 83 7.78 -8.26 -27.97
C ASP A 83 8.31 -6.86 -27.58
N GLU A 84 7.42 -5.85 -27.47
CA GLU A 84 7.78 -4.46 -27.23
C GLU A 84 7.35 -3.95 -25.85
N TYR A 85 6.32 -4.55 -25.25
CA TYR A 85 5.70 -4.03 -24.03
C TYR A 85 5.32 -5.12 -23.04
N ARG A 86 5.32 -4.77 -21.75
CA ARG A 86 4.71 -5.52 -20.67
C ARG A 86 3.49 -4.79 -20.15
N LEU A 87 2.35 -5.46 -20.15
CA LEU A 87 1.09 -4.90 -19.69
C LEU A 87 0.68 -5.56 -18.36
N ILE A 88 0.34 -4.74 -17.38
CA ILE A 88 -0.22 -5.18 -16.10
C ILE A 88 -1.66 -4.66 -16.04
N PHE A 89 -2.60 -5.58 -15.89
CA PHE A 89 -4.02 -5.27 -15.71
C PHE A 89 -4.38 -5.47 -14.24
N CYS A 90 -4.90 -4.45 -13.57
CA CYS A 90 -5.40 -4.53 -12.23
C CYS A 90 -6.87 -4.13 -12.19
N GLU A 91 -7.71 -4.98 -11.61
CA GLU A 91 -9.11 -4.64 -11.40
C GLU A 91 -9.25 -3.51 -10.37
N ALA A 92 -9.90 -2.43 -10.77
CA ALA A 92 -10.19 -1.27 -9.92
C ALA A 92 -11.66 -1.31 -9.47
N GLY A 93 -11.97 -2.28 -8.61
CA GLY A 93 -13.33 -2.56 -8.16
C GLY A 93 -14.25 -3.02 -9.29
N THR A 94 -15.56 -2.80 -9.11
CA THR A 94 -16.57 -3.17 -10.12
C THR A 94 -16.66 -2.20 -11.29
N HIS A 95 -15.94 -1.08 -11.27
CA HIS A 95 -16.17 0.05 -12.18
C HIS A 95 -15.12 0.17 -13.28
N ALA A 96 -13.87 -0.19 -13.00
CA ALA A 96 -12.77 0.08 -13.93
C ALA A 96 -11.67 -0.99 -13.90
N VAL A 97 -10.79 -0.89 -14.88
CA VAL A 97 -9.53 -1.61 -14.95
C VAL A 97 -8.40 -0.60 -15.06
N PHE A 98 -7.38 -0.76 -14.25
CA PHE A 98 -6.15 0.00 -14.30
C PHE A 98 -5.11 -0.77 -15.09
N VAL A 99 -4.58 -0.16 -16.14
CA VAL A 99 -3.61 -0.79 -17.04
C VAL A 99 -2.30 -0.03 -16.95
N THR A 100 -1.24 -0.73 -16.63
CA THR A 100 0.14 -0.23 -16.66
C THR A 100 0.87 -0.82 -17.85
N ILE A 101 1.53 -0.01 -18.64
CA ILE A 101 2.32 -0.42 -19.80
C ILE A 101 3.77 -0.04 -19.52
N LEU A 102 4.62 -1.05 -19.53
CA LEU A 102 6.05 -0.95 -19.24
C LEU A 102 6.86 -1.32 -20.47
N ASP A 103 8.12 -0.92 -20.49
CA ASP A 103 9.10 -1.46 -21.44
C ASP A 103 9.18 -2.98 -21.34
N ALA A 104 9.45 -3.66 -22.46
CA ALA A 104 9.53 -5.12 -22.49
C ALA A 104 10.61 -5.70 -21.57
N LEU A 105 11.64 -4.94 -21.25
CA LEU A 105 12.75 -5.34 -20.37
C LEU A 105 12.52 -4.94 -18.90
N ALA A 106 11.46 -4.18 -18.60
CA ALA A 106 11.17 -3.74 -17.25
C ALA A 106 10.89 -4.91 -16.32
N MET A 107 11.34 -4.80 -15.08
CA MET A 107 10.99 -5.74 -14.01
C MET A 107 9.56 -5.49 -13.53
N VAL A 108 8.73 -6.53 -13.54
CA VAL A 108 7.30 -6.43 -13.19
C VAL A 108 7.08 -6.49 -11.68
N ASP A 109 7.92 -7.26 -10.98
CA ASP A 109 7.74 -7.56 -9.55
C ASP A 109 7.68 -6.32 -8.65
N PRO A 110 8.54 -5.30 -8.79
CA PRO A 110 8.45 -4.08 -7.99
C PRO A 110 7.23 -3.21 -8.35
N VAL A 111 6.68 -3.39 -9.56
CA VAL A 111 5.54 -2.60 -10.05
C VAL A 111 4.21 -3.14 -9.53
N PHE A 112 4.08 -4.45 -9.37
CA PHE A 112 2.82 -5.10 -8.95
C PHE A 112 2.19 -4.52 -7.69
N PRO A 113 2.91 -4.39 -6.55
CA PRO A 113 2.33 -3.87 -5.33
C PRO A 113 1.80 -2.44 -5.49
N VAL A 114 2.56 -1.60 -6.21
CA VAL A 114 2.19 -0.21 -6.48
C VAL A 114 0.99 -0.14 -7.42
N ALA A 115 0.95 -0.96 -8.46
CA ALA A 115 -0.17 -1.05 -9.40
C ALA A 115 -1.46 -1.49 -8.70
N TYR A 116 -1.37 -2.50 -7.83
CA TYR A 116 -2.50 -3.00 -7.06
C TYR A 116 -3.07 -1.92 -6.11
N LEU A 117 -2.20 -1.25 -5.32
CA LEU A 117 -2.63 -0.17 -4.43
C LEU A 117 -3.24 1.01 -5.19
N THR A 118 -2.71 1.29 -6.38
CA THR A 118 -3.27 2.33 -7.27
C THR A 118 -4.66 1.94 -7.75
N ALA A 119 -4.86 0.70 -8.20
CA ALA A 119 -6.15 0.20 -8.64
C ALA A 119 -7.20 0.26 -7.53
N GLU A 120 -6.82 -0.06 -6.28
CA GLU A 120 -7.71 0.07 -5.13
C GLU A 120 -8.12 1.53 -4.86
N LYS A 121 -7.16 2.47 -4.97
CA LYS A 121 -7.46 3.90 -4.85
C LYS A 121 -8.38 4.40 -5.97
N ILE A 122 -8.18 3.93 -7.19
CA ILE A 122 -9.07 4.21 -8.32
C ILE A 122 -10.49 3.75 -8.01
N SER A 123 -10.66 2.51 -7.51
CA SER A 123 -11.98 2.00 -7.09
C SER A 123 -12.66 2.92 -6.08
N ARG A 124 -11.93 3.41 -5.08
CA ARG A 124 -12.46 4.32 -4.06
C ARG A 124 -12.86 5.68 -4.63
N ILE A 125 -12.11 6.20 -5.61
CA ILE A 125 -12.49 7.44 -6.30
C ILE A 125 -13.83 7.26 -7.02
N PHE A 126 -14.03 6.11 -7.69
CA PHE A 126 -15.30 5.79 -8.34
C PHE A 126 -16.45 5.66 -7.32
N ASP A 127 -16.18 5.11 -6.15
CA ASP A 127 -17.15 4.99 -5.04
C ASP A 127 -17.43 6.34 -4.34
N GLY A 128 -16.75 7.43 -4.72
CA GLY A 128 -16.88 8.74 -4.05
C GLY A 128 -16.29 8.78 -2.64
N ARG A 129 -15.39 7.84 -2.30
CA ARG A 129 -14.73 7.77 -0.99
C ARG A 129 -13.54 8.73 -0.94
N PRO A 130 -13.18 9.25 0.25
CA PRO A 130 -11.99 10.06 0.41
C PRO A 130 -10.73 9.23 0.12
N VAL A 131 -9.87 9.74 -0.75
CA VAL A 131 -8.62 9.10 -1.17
C VAL A 131 -7.51 10.14 -1.22
N SER A 132 -6.36 9.83 -0.64
CA SER A 132 -5.12 10.56 -0.88
C SER A 132 -4.55 10.15 -2.25
N PRO A 133 -4.07 11.10 -3.08
CA PRO A 133 -3.43 10.76 -4.36
C PRO A 133 -2.05 10.13 -4.18
N VAL A 134 -1.47 10.17 -2.97
CA VAL A 134 -0.14 9.63 -2.68
C VAL A 134 -0.23 8.15 -2.36
N ILE A 135 0.56 7.32 -3.04
CA ILE A 135 0.79 5.92 -2.71
C ILE A 135 2.12 5.84 -1.96
N PRO A 136 2.19 5.12 -0.84
CA PRO A 136 3.43 5.02 -0.08
C PRO A 136 4.53 4.31 -0.86
N LYS A 137 5.77 4.77 -0.72
CA LYS A 137 6.92 4.02 -1.22
C LYS A 137 7.03 2.70 -0.47
N LEU A 138 7.03 1.61 -1.21
CA LEU A 138 7.40 0.30 -0.71
C LEU A 138 8.93 0.20 -0.80
N ILE A 139 9.61 0.24 0.35
CA ILE A 139 11.07 0.10 0.37
C ILE A 139 11.38 -1.39 0.18
N SER A 140 11.93 -1.73 -1.00
CA SER A 140 12.59 -3.01 -1.19
C SER A 140 13.95 -2.99 -0.47
N GLU A 141 14.32 -4.03 0.27
CA GLU A 141 15.60 -4.11 1.01
C GLU A 141 16.87 -4.14 0.10
N GLU A 142 16.77 -3.85 -1.19
CA GLU A 142 17.87 -3.92 -2.17
C GLU A 142 18.44 -2.55 -2.60
N GLU A 143 18.59 -1.58 -1.71
CA GLU A 143 19.53 -0.49 -1.94
C GLU A 143 20.76 -0.60 -1.03
N ASN A 144 21.55 -1.67 -1.24
CA ASN A 144 22.94 -1.70 -0.81
C ASN A 144 23.83 -1.50 -2.06
N PRO A 145 24.52 -0.34 -2.22
CA PRO A 145 25.28 -0.07 -3.41
C PRO A 145 26.62 -0.77 -3.36
N LYS A 146 26.71 -2.01 -3.78
CA LYS A 146 27.90 -2.72 -4.27
C LYS A 146 27.64 -4.22 -4.43
N VAL A 147 26.93 -4.61 -5.48
CA VAL A 147 27.15 -5.93 -6.11
C VAL A 147 26.92 -5.77 -7.61
N GLU A 148 27.97 -6.02 -8.39
CA GLU A 148 27.90 -6.10 -9.85
C GLU A 148 26.85 -7.14 -10.26
N ARG A 149 25.86 -6.69 -11.01
CA ARG A 149 24.78 -7.55 -11.53
C ARG A 149 25.35 -8.49 -12.59
N LYS A 150 25.46 -9.77 -12.26
CA LYS A 150 25.44 -10.84 -13.27
C LYS A 150 23.99 -11.08 -13.68
N VAL A 151 23.69 -10.76 -14.92
CA VAL A 151 22.42 -11.09 -15.56
C VAL A 151 22.39 -12.60 -15.78
N ASP A 152 21.74 -13.33 -14.90
CA ASP A 152 21.43 -14.74 -15.11
C ASP A 152 20.07 -15.11 -14.47
N LYS A 153 19.17 -15.48 -15.36
CA LYS A 153 17.91 -16.21 -15.16
C LYS A 153 16.77 -15.48 -14.45
N ILE A 154 15.81 -15.10 -15.28
CA ILE A 154 14.44 -14.76 -14.90
C ILE A 154 13.85 -15.93 -14.08
N GLN A 155 13.87 -15.83 -12.75
CA GLN A 155 13.08 -16.69 -11.89
C GLN A 155 11.66 -16.11 -11.84
N LYS A 156 10.69 -16.90 -12.28
CA LYS A 156 9.27 -16.59 -12.11
C LYS A 156 8.98 -16.60 -10.62
N VAL A 157 8.81 -15.42 -10.02
CA VAL A 157 8.31 -15.29 -8.64
C VAL A 157 6.87 -15.81 -8.64
N LYS A 158 6.68 -17.03 -8.19
CA LYS A 158 5.35 -17.58 -7.91
C LYS A 158 4.93 -17.02 -6.56
N VAL A 159 4.04 -16.02 -6.55
CA VAL A 159 3.30 -15.69 -5.33
C VAL A 159 2.57 -16.96 -4.91
N LYS A 160 3.04 -17.61 -3.85
CA LYS A 160 2.32 -18.75 -3.27
C LYS A 160 0.98 -18.24 -2.76
N SER A 161 -0.10 -18.68 -3.37
CA SER A 161 -1.43 -18.53 -2.77
C SER A 161 -1.42 -19.14 -1.38
N GLY A 162 -1.87 -18.40 -0.37
CA GLY A 162 -1.81 -18.89 0.99
C GLY A 162 -2.57 -18.04 1.99
N GLU A 163 -2.84 -18.65 3.15
CA GLU A 163 -3.36 -17.96 4.32
C GLU A 163 -2.21 -17.72 5.29
N TYR A 164 -1.94 -16.44 5.57
CA TYR A 164 -0.90 -16.03 6.50
C TYR A 164 -1.53 -15.44 7.76
N ALA A 165 -0.87 -15.63 8.89
CA ALA A 165 -1.29 -15.02 10.15
C ALA A 165 -0.09 -14.37 10.83
N PHE A 166 -0.18 -13.08 11.15
CA PHE A 166 0.92 -12.32 11.75
C PHE A 166 0.48 -11.61 13.02
N LYS A 167 1.36 -11.59 14.01
CA LYS A 167 1.22 -10.74 15.17
C LYS A 167 1.68 -9.32 14.82
N LEU A 168 0.72 -8.38 14.88
CA LEU A 168 0.92 -6.96 14.60
C LEU A 168 0.89 -6.14 15.89
N ILE A 169 1.86 -5.26 16.09
CA ILE A 169 1.92 -4.31 17.20
C ILE A 169 1.86 -2.87 16.71
N LEU A 170 1.34 -1.96 17.53
CA LEU A 170 1.37 -0.53 17.27
C LEU A 170 2.27 0.19 18.28
N GLY A 171 3.25 0.95 17.77
CA GLY A 171 4.14 1.81 18.52
C GLY A 171 3.81 3.29 18.31
N GLY A 172 4.02 4.11 19.32
CA GLY A 172 3.77 5.57 19.25
C GLY A 172 3.22 6.11 20.57
N ASP A 173 3.34 7.41 20.76
CA ASP A 173 2.98 8.09 22.00
C ASP A 173 1.48 8.01 22.33
N GLY A 174 1.14 8.43 23.55
CA GLY A 174 -0.27 8.55 23.97
C GLY A 174 -1.01 9.57 23.11
N GLY A 175 -2.22 9.20 22.67
CA GLY A 175 -3.12 10.10 21.95
C GLY A 175 -2.77 10.34 20.47
N VAL A 176 -1.79 9.62 19.86
CA VAL A 176 -1.50 9.71 18.42
C VAL A 176 -2.57 9.03 17.56
N GLY A 177 -3.43 8.20 18.16
CA GLY A 177 -4.56 7.58 17.48
C GLY A 177 -4.39 6.10 17.13
N LYS A 178 -3.45 5.37 17.74
CA LYS A 178 -3.25 3.92 17.52
C LYS A 178 -4.55 3.13 17.67
N THR A 179 -5.18 3.22 18.83
CA THR A 179 -6.47 2.57 19.14
C THR A 179 -7.56 2.96 18.14
N SER A 180 -7.64 4.26 17.79
CA SER A 180 -8.64 4.74 16.82
C SER A 180 -8.39 4.19 15.41
N MET A 181 -7.12 4.03 15.01
CA MET A 181 -6.77 3.39 13.74
C MET A 181 -7.20 1.92 13.72
N VAL A 182 -6.95 1.18 14.81
CA VAL A 182 -7.35 -0.23 14.91
C VAL A 182 -8.86 -0.38 14.85
N HIS A 183 -9.62 0.41 15.62
CA HIS A 183 -11.10 0.39 15.57
C HIS A 183 -11.62 0.79 14.19
N ARG A 184 -11.01 1.79 13.54
CA ARG A 184 -11.38 2.16 12.18
C ARG A 184 -11.15 1.03 11.20
N PHE A 185 -10.01 0.36 11.28
CA PHE A 185 -9.66 -0.76 10.42
C PHE A 185 -10.54 -1.99 10.67
N VAL A 186 -10.73 -2.40 11.92
CA VAL A 186 -11.45 -3.65 12.27
C VAL A 186 -12.95 -3.50 12.15
N GLU A 187 -13.51 -2.40 12.72
CA GLU A 187 -14.94 -2.19 12.93
C GLU A 187 -15.53 -1.08 12.06
N ASN A 188 -14.70 -0.39 11.27
CA ASN A 188 -15.06 0.83 10.55
C ASN A 188 -15.71 1.89 11.45
N SER A 189 -15.28 1.96 12.73
CA SER A 189 -15.82 2.85 13.75
C SER A 189 -14.82 3.90 14.20
N PHE A 190 -15.31 5.06 14.68
CA PHE A 190 -14.50 6.11 15.28
C PHE A 190 -15.27 6.76 16.43
N SER A 191 -14.66 6.80 17.62
CA SER A 191 -15.21 7.54 18.76
C SER A 191 -14.48 8.87 18.92
N LYS A 192 -15.24 9.94 19.15
CA LYS A 192 -14.67 11.26 19.49
C LYS A 192 -14.19 11.32 20.94
N ASP A 193 -14.73 10.46 21.80
CA ASP A 193 -14.39 10.43 23.21
C ASP A 193 -13.04 9.76 23.39
N TYR A 194 -12.01 10.57 23.62
CA TYR A 194 -10.68 10.05 23.93
C TYR A 194 -10.70 9.34 25.28
N LYS A 195 -10.44 8.05 25.23
CA LYS A 195 -10.14 7.25 26.43
C LYS A 195 -8.70 6.74 26.30
N ALA A 196 -7.89 7.01 27.33
CA ALA A 196 -6.55 6.46 27.37
C ALA A 196 -6.63 4.93 27.42
N THR A 197 -5.88 4.25 26.54
CA THR A 197 -5.78 2.79 26.60
C THR A 197 -5.12 2.36 27.90
N ILE A 198 -5.82 1.54 28.67
CA ILE A 198 -5.31 0.93 29.89
C ILE A 198 -5.05 -0.54 29.61
N GLY A 199 -3.77 -0.95 29.61
CA GLY A 199 -3.38 -2.32 29.32
C GLY A 199 -3.20 -2.59 27.83
N THR A 200 -3.77 -3.69 27.36
CA THR A 200 -3.63 -4.20 25.98
C THR A 200 -4.98 -4.65 25.45
N SER A 201 -5.31 -4.28 24.23
CA SER A 201 -6.45 -4.81 23.48
C SER A 201 -5.97 -5.70 22.33
N ILE A 202 -6.63 -6.84 22.12
CA ILE A 202 -6.28 -7.76 21.03
C ILE A 202 -7.48 -7.85 20.10
N MET A 203 -7.25 -7.51 18.83
CA MET A 203 -8.25 -7.57 17.77
C MET A 203 -7.75 -8.42 16.61
N LYS A 204 -8.66 -8.92 15.77
CA LYS A 204 -8.32 -9.72 14.59
C LYS A 204 -8.99 -9.11 13.36
N LYS A 205 -8.24 -9.05 12.27
CA LYS A 205 -8.77 -8.64 10.97
C LYS A 205 -8.07 -9.41 9.86
N GLU A 206 -8.83 -9.82 8.86
CA GLU A 206 -8.34 -10.45 7.65
C GLU A 206 -8.31 -9.43 6.50
N CYS A 207 -7.17 -9.37 5.81
CA CYS A 207 -6.99 -8.67 4.54
C CYS A 207 -6.97 -9.70 3.42
N LYS A 208 -7.92 -9.65 2.53
CA LYS A 208 -7.97 -10.52 1.34
C LYS A 208 -7.40 -9.80 0.14
N PHE A 209 -6.55 -10.50 -0.59
CA PHE A 209 -5.93 -10.06 -1.84
C PHE A 209 -6.40 -11.02 -2.94
N GLU A 210 -7.61 -10.77 -3.45
CA GLU A 210 -8.26 -11.69 -4.40
C GLU A 210 -7.41 -11.93 -5.64
N GLY A 211 -6.78 -10.86 -6.18
CA GLY A 211 -5.88 -10.97 -7.33
C GLY A 211 -4.61 -11.77 -7.10
N LEU A 212 -4.21 -11.98 -5.85
CA LEU A 212 -3.04 -12.78 -5.47
C LEU A 212 -3.44 -14.14 -4.89
N ASN A 213 -4.75 -14.44 -4.80
CA ASN A 213 -5.28 -15.60 -4.11
C ASN A 213 -4.65 -15.81 -2.72
N THR A 214 -4.50 -14.71 -1.98
CA THR A 214 -3.78 -14.64 -0.71
C THR A 214 -4.62 -13.92 0.32
N SER A 215 -4.61 -14.40 1.56
CA SER A 215 -5.17 -13.69 2.70
C SER A 215 -4.16 -13.54 3.82
N VAL A 216 -4.19 -12.38 4.47
CA VAL A 216 -3.36 -12.06 5.64
C VAL A 216 -4.26 -11.75 6.81
N ARG A 217 -4.16 -12.55 7.86
CA ARG A 217 -4.85 -12.34 9.12
C ARG A 217 -3.93 -11.68 10.13
N PHE A 218 -4.26 -10.45 10.53
CA PHE A 218 -3.58 -9.78 11.61
C PHE A 218 -4.20 -10.11 12.98
N VAL A 219 -3.35 -10.50 13.94
CA VAL A 219 -3.65 -10.48 15.37
C VAL A 219 -3.04 -9.21 15.93
N ILE A 220 -3.85 -8.17 16.08
CA ILE A 220 -3.43 -6.80 16.37
C ILE A 220 -3.39 -6.59 17.87
N TRP A 221 -2.21 -6.23 18.39
CA TRP A 221 -1.99 -5.89 19.79
C TRP A 221 -1.89 -4.36 19.92
N ASP A 222 -2.98 -3.74 20.35
CA ASP A 222 -3.01 -2.29 20.65
C ASP A 222 -2.50 -2.05 22.06
N LEU A 223 -1.30 -1.49 22.14
CA LEU A 223 -0.58 -1.28 23.38
C LEU A 223 -0.72 0.17 23.87
N ALA A 224 -0.88 0.36 25.18
CA ALA A 224 -0.89 1.69 25.78
C ALA A 224 0.40 2.46 25.46
N GLY A 225 0.26 3.65 24.85
CA GLY A 225 1.39 4.49 24.40
C GLY A 225 2.06 5.31 25.51
N GLN A 226 1.56 5.27 26.73
CA GLN A 226 2.07 6.06 27.84
C GLN A 226 3.36 5.46 28.41
N SER A 227 4.31 6.32 28.83
CA SER A 227 5.63 5.92 29.29
C SER A 227 5.61 5.00 30.53
N GLN A 228 4.65 5.19 31.42
CA GLN A 228 4.46 4.37 32.63
C GLN A 228 4.23 2.87 32.35
N PHE A 229 3.75 2.52 31.15
CA PHE A 229 3.51 1.13 30.76
C PHE A 229 4.68 0.47 30.00
N LYS A 230 5.84 1.12 29.92
CA LYS A 230 7.00 0.64 29.14
C LYS A 230 7.43 -0.78 29.54
N ARG A 231 7.51 -1.10 30.85
CA ARG A 231 7.89 -2.44 31.31
C ARG A 231 6.92 -3.52 30.88
N ILE A 232 5.61 -3.20 30.95
CA ILE A 232 4.55 -4.14 30.58
C ILE A 232 4.55 -4.36 29.07
N ARG A 233 4.76 -3.30 28.27
CA ARG A 233 4.84 -3.42 26.81
C ARG A 233 5.90 -4.40 26.33
N GLN A 234 7.08 -4.43 26.97
CA GLN A 234 8.18 -5.30 26.56
C GLN A 234 7.77 -6.79 26.48
N SER A 235 6.95 -7.25 27.43
CA SER A 235 6.45 -8.64 27.41
C SER A 235 5.50 -8.92 26.23
N TYR A 236 4.82 -7.90 25.74
CA TYR A 236 3.87 -8.02 24.62
C TYR A 236 4.53 -7.86 23.25
N LEU A 237 5.75 -7.29 23.18
CA LEU A 237 6.50 -7.13 21.94
C LEU A 237 7.06 -8.47 21.41
N SER A 238 7.29 -9.42 22.31
CA SER A 238 7.86 -10.74 21.93
C SER A 238 7.01 -11.43 20.85
N ASN A 239 7.69 -12.03 19.89
CA ASN A 239 7.09 -12.74 18.75
C ASN A 239 6.19 -11.85 17.87
N ALA A 240 6.35 -10.54 17.89
CA ALA A 240 5.73 -9.70 16.87
C ALA A 240 6.49 -9.88 15.55
N GLU A 241 5.77 -9.90 14.44
CA GLU A 241 6.30 -10.08 13.09
C GLU A 241 6.16 -8.82 12.27
N ALA A 242 5.22 -7.97 12.69
CA ALA A 242 4.89 -6.70 12.04
C ALA A 242 4.62 -5.59 13.05
N GLY A 243 4.82 -4.34 12.64
CA GLY A 243 4.48 -3.19 13.46
C GLY A 243 4.15 -1.93 12.66
N ILE A 244 3.37 -1.07 13.29
CA ILE A 244 3.04 0.27 12.78
C ILE A 244 3.55 1.29 13.79
N LEU A 245 4.47 2.16 13.36
CA LEU A 245 4.91 3.32 14.13
C LEU A 245 4.02 4.52 13.79
N VAL A 246 3.34 5.07 14.79
CA VAL A 246 2.35 6.13 14.59
C VAL A 246 2.75 7.40 15.31
N TYR A 247 2.75 8.53 14.58
CA TYR A 247 2.84 9.87 15.15
C TYR A 247 1.63 10.73 14.76
N ASP A 248 1.45 11.83 15.45
CA ASP A 248 0.40 12.82 15.20
C ASP A 248 0.99 13.99 14.41
N VAL A 249 0.52 14.24 13.20
CA VAL A 249 1.04 15.32 12.33
C VAL A 249 0.89 16.72 12.92
N THR A 250 0.09 16.85 13.99
CA THR A 250 -0.12 18.11 14.72
C THR A 250 0.76 18.27 15.96
N ARG A 251 1.62 17.25 16.29
CA ARG A 251 2.43 17.26 17.51
C ARG A 251 3.86 16.82 17.23
N LYS A 252 4.77 17.79 17.24
CA LYS A 252 6.19 17.61 16.89
C LYS A 252 6.90 16.60 17.80
N GLU A 253 6.60 16.61 19.09
CA GLU A 253 7.21 15.69 20.06
C GLU A 253 6.94 14.22 19.74
N THR A 254 5.76 13.90 19.19
CA THR A 254 5.41 12.52 18.83
C THR A 254 6.18 12.03 17.61
N PHE A 255 6.52 12.93 16.68
CA PHE A 255 7.35 12.68 15.52
C PHE A 255 8.82 12.47 15.94
N GLU A 256 9.36 13.34 16.76
CA GLU A 256 10.73 13.23 17.28
C GLU A 256 10.95 11.94 18.08
N ASN A 257 9.90 11.41 18.73
CA ASN A 257 9.98 10.20 19.54
C ASN A 257 9.90 8.89 18.75
N ILE A 258 9.66 8.92 17.43
CA ILE A 258 9.55 7.71 16.58
C ILE A 258 10.80 6.83 16.64
N LYS A 259 12.01 7.42 16.67
CA LYS A 259 13.27 6.67 16.78
C LYS A 259 13.34 5.86 18.08
N ASN A 260 12.84 6.41 19.17
CA ASN A 260 12.80 5.72 20.45
C ASN A 260 11.83 4.53 20.41
N TRP A 261 10.68 4.70 19.75
CA TRP A 261 9.71 3.62 19.55
C TRP A 261 10.27 2.49 18.68
N GLN A 262 10.96 2.82 17.57
CA GLN A 262 11.64 1.81 16.76
C GLN A 262 12.66 1.02 17.59
N GLY A 263 13.47 1.73 18.39
CA GLY A 263 14.44 1.08 19.28
C GLY A 263 13.81 0.23 20.38
N GLU A 264 12.66 0.62 20.92
CA GLU A 264 11.91 -0.17 21.91
C GLU A 264 11.36 -1.46 21.29
N ILE A 265 10.78 -1.36 20.10
CA ILE A 265 10.28 -2.52 19.33
C ILE A 265 11.43 -3.46 18.98
N ALA A 266 12.51 -2.94 18.42
CA ALA A 266 13.67 -3.77 18.04
C ALA A 266 14.27 -4.55 19.22
N LYS A 267 14.27 -3.99 20.43
CA LYS A 267 14.71 -4.67 21.64
C LYS A 267 13.77 -5.81 22.08
N GLY A 268 12.47 -5.67 21.84
CA GLY A 268 11.47 -6.65 22.28
C GLY A 268 11.16 -7.74 21.26
N SER A 269 11.20 -7.42 19.97
CA SER A 269 10.78 -8.31 18.87
C SER A 269 11.91 -8.68 17.91
N GLY A 270 13.08 -8.02 18.01
CA GLY A 270 14.12 -8.14 16.99
C GLY A 270 13.78 -7.33 15.72
N LYS A 271 14.32 -7.75 14.58
CA LYS A 271 14.06 -7.12 13.28
C LYS A 271 12.72 -7.63 12.71
N ILE A 272 11.73 -6.76 12.65
CA ILE A 272 10.38 -7.04 12.11
C ILE A 272 10.04 -6.06 10.99
N SER A 273 8.99 -6.35 10.19
CA SER A 273 8.46 -5.39 9.22
C SER A 273 7.79 -4.23 9.93
N LEU A 274 8.23 -3.01 9.64
CA LEU A 274 7.69 -1.79 10.23
C LEU A 274 7.30 -0.80 9.13
N ILE A 275 6.16 -0.11 9.33
CA ILE A 275 5.81 1.06 8.54
C ILE A 275 5.68 2.29 9.45
N LEU A 276 5.92 3.48 8.89
CA LEU A 276 5.73 4.75 9.57
C LEU A 276 4.42 5.40 9.13
N VAL A 277 3.60 5.81 10.08
CA VAL A 277 2.30 6.43 9.84
C VAL A 277 2.21 7.81 10.47
N GLY A 278 1.97 8.84 9.63
CA GLY A 278 1.55 10.17 10.07
C GLY A 278 0.03 10.23 10.18
N ASN A 279 -0.52 10.24 11.41
CA ASN A 279 -1.96 10.23 11.61
C ASN A 279 -2.53 11.63 11.90
N LYS A 280 -3.85 11.77 11.76
CA LYS A 280 -4.67 12.97 11.97
C LYS A 280 -4.54 14.03 10.88
N ILE A 281 -4.37 13.61 9.64
CA ILE A 281 -4.28 14.52 8.48
C ILE A 281 -5.55 15.34 8.24
N ASP A 282 -6.68 14.95 8.83
CA ASP A 282 -7.92 15.73 8.83
C ASP A 282 -7.81 17.07 9.60
N LEU A 283 -6.77 17.23 10.42
CA LEU A 283 -6.51 18.46 11.18
C LEU A 283 -5.57 19.42 10.41
N VAL A 284 -5.94 19.75 9.18
CA VAL A 284 -5.11 20.52 8.23
C VAL A 284 -4.55 21.80 8.85
N ASP A 285 -5.41 22.61 9.48
CA ASP A 285 -5.03 23.90 10.08
C ASP A 285 -4.08 23.77 11.28
N LYS A 286 -3.93 22.57 11.83
CA LYS A 286 -3.10 22.29 13.01
C LYS A 286 -1.85 21.50 12.68
N ARG A 287 -1.62 21.19 11.39
CA ARG A 287 -0.45 20.44 10.94
C ARG A 287 0.84 21.22 11.26
N VAL A 288 1.80 20.55 11.87
CA VAL A 288 3.15 21.07 12.15
C VAL A 288 4.25 20.21 11.52
N ILE A 289 3.95 19.00 11.10
CA ILE A 289 4.87 18.09 10.39
C ILE A 289 4.41 18.00 8.94
N SER A 290 5.29 18.37 8.01
CA SER A 290 4.99 18.25 6.58
C SER A 290 5.12 16.79 6.09
N ILE A 291 4.57 16.51 4.89
CA ILE A 291 4.68 15.20 4.25
C ILE A 291 6.15 14.86 4.00
N GLU A 292 6.92 15.82 3.48
CA GLU A 292 8.34 15.67 3.16
C GLU A 292 9.19 15.34 4.40
N GLN A 293 8.81 15.88 5.57
CA GLN A 293 9.47 15.54 6.83
C GLN A 293 9.17 14.10 7.25
N GLY A 294 7.94 13.65 7.05
CA GLY A 294 7.53 12.27 7.29
C GLY A 294 8.26 11.28 6.38
N GLU A 295 8.30 11.57 5.09
CA GLU A 295 9.03 10.78 4.08
C GLU A 295 10.52 10.72 4.38
N ALA A 296 11.16 11.86 4.68
CA ALA A 296 12.58 11.89 5.03
C ALA A 296 12.93 11.09 6.29
N LEU A 297 12.05 11.11 7.31
CA LEU A 297 12.25 10.28 8.49
C LEU A 297 12.11 8.79 8.16
N ALA A 298 11.10 8.43 7.37
CA ALA A 298 10.88 7.05 6.95
C ALA A 298 12.08 6.52 6.14
N GLU A 299 12.57 7.28 5.18
CA GLU A 299 13.79 6.96 4.42
C GLU A 299 15.00 6.76 5.34
N GLN A 300 15.23 7.68 6.29
CA GLN A 300 16.31 7.55 7.29
C GLN A 300 16.21 6.27 8.11
N LEU A 301 15.00 5.79 8.40
CA LEU A 301 14.74 4.61 9.22
C LEU A 301 14.63 3.32 8.40
N GLY A 302 14.64 3.41 7.07
CA GLY A 302 14.41 2.28 6.16
C GLY A 302 12.99 1.75 6.25
N LEU A 303 11.97 2.62 6.33
CA LEU A 303 10.56 2.28 6.52
C LEU A 303 9.71 2.83 5.38
N SER A 304 8.67 2.08 5.01
CA SER A 304 7.59 2.62 4.17
C SER A 304 6.79 3.66 4.94
N TYR A 305 6.28 4.69 4.24
CA TYR A 305 5.56 5.81 4.84
C TYR A 305 4.16 5.98 4.26
N ILE A 306 3.21 6.31 5.13
CA ILE A 306 1.85 6.67 4.74
C ILE A 306 1.25 7.66 5.74
N GLU A 307 0.41 8.57 5.24
CA GLU A 307 -0.39 9.45 6.09
C GLU A 307 -1.84 8.99 6.17
N THR A 308 -2.45 9.11 7.35
CA THR A 308 -3.79 8.58 7.63
C THR A 308 -4.66 9.55 8.43
N SER A 309 -5.97 9.34 8.35
CA SER A 309 -6.91 9.88 9.34
C SER A 309 -7.80 8.77 9.89
N ALA A 310 -7.59 8.41 11.15
CA ALA A 310 -8.48 7.49 11.85
C ALA A 310 -9.92 8.04 11.93
N LYS A 311 -10.10 9.36 11.93
CA LYS A 311 -11.41 10.02 12.00
C LYS A 311 -12.20 9.88 10.71
N THR A 312 -11.60 10.18 9.55
CA THR A 312 -12.26 10.09 8.25
C THR A 312 -12.21 8.68 7.67
N GLY A 313 -11.24 7.86 8.08
CA GLY A 313 -10.92 6.54 7.51
C GLY A 313 -9.93 6.62 6.36
N GLU A 314 -9.45 7.80 6.02
CA GLU A 314 -8.51 8.02 4.91
C GLU A 314 -7.22 7.24 5.13
N ASN A 315 -6.83 6.44 4.13
CA ASN A 315 -5.64 5.59 4.07
C ASN A 315 -5.48 4.57 5.23
N ILE A 316 -6.51 4.31 6.03
CA ILE A 316 -6.40 3.33 7.13
C ILE A 316 -6.24 1.92 6.57
N ASP A 317 -7.13 1.49 5.68
CA ASP A 317 -7.04 0.15 5.08
C ASP A 317 -5.75 0.00 4.28
N GLU A 318 -5.32 1.06 3.58
CA GLU A 318 -4.08 1.06 2.80
C GLU A 318 -2.85 0.81 3.68
N ALA A 319 -2.77 1.45 4.85
CA ALA A 319 -1.66 1.25 5.77
C ALA A 319 -1.51 -0.23 6.18
N PHE A 320 -2.61 -0.88 6.54
CA PHE A 320 -2.58 -2.29 6.92
C PHE A 320 -2.34 -3.21 5.72
N ARG A 321 -2.91 -2.91 4.55
CA ARG A 321 -2.70 -3.70 3.33
C ARG A 321 -1.27 -3.59 2.81
N MET A 322 -0.67 -2.40 2.87
CA MET A 322 0.73 -2.19 2.54
C MET A 322 1.64 -3.07 3.41
N LEU A 323 1.43 -3.05 4.73
CA LEU A 323 2.21 -3.89 5.64
C LEU A 323 1.98 -5.39 5.36
N ALA A 324 0.75 -5.80 5.03
CA ALA A 324 0.44 -7.17 4.67
C ALA A 324 1.22 -7.62 3.42
N LEU A 325 1.30 -6.79 2.39
CA LEU A 325 2.05 -7.08 1.17
C LEU A 325 3.56 -7.16 1.43
N GLU A 326 4.12 -6.27 2.24
CA GLU A 326 5.54 -6.35 2.64
C GLU A 326 5.86 -7.68 3.34
N LEU A 327 4.98 -8.11 4.24
CA LEU A 327 5.15 -9.38 4.96
C LEU A 327 5.11 -10.58 4.02
N VAL A 328 4.10 -10.65 3.16
CA VAL A 328 3.98 -11.74 2.19
C VAL A 328 5.21 -11.81 1.28
N ASN A 329 5.68 -10.67 0.77
CA ASN A 329 6.87 -10.62 -0.07
C ASN A 329 8.14 -11.13 0.66
N ARG A 330 8.32 -10.83 1.94
CA ARG A 330 9.44 -11.37 2.73
C ARG A 330 9.42 -12.88 2.85
N TYR A 331 8.26 -13.48 3.06
CA TYR A 331 8.14 -14.94 3.19
C TYR A 331 8.44 -15.68 1.89
N ILE A 332 8.17 -15.05 0.74
CA ILE A 332 8.47 -15.63 -0.58
C ILE A 332 10.00 -15.73 -0.79
N VAL A 333 10.73 -14.68 -0.42
CA VAL A 333 12.19 -14.62 -0.60
C VAL A 333 12.95 -15.56 0.35
N THR A 334 12.43 -15.78 1.56
CA THR A 334 13.13 -16.63 2.58
C THR A 334 12.91 -18.13 2.42
N GLU A 335 11.88 -18.58 1.67
CA GLU A 335 11.68 -20.02 1.42
C GLU A 335 12.47 -20.54 0.19
N GLU A 336 13.13 -19.67 -0.58
CA GLU A 336 13.94 -20.04 -1.76
C GLU A 336 15.45 -20.13 -1.47
N LEU A 337 15.89 -19.90 -0.23
CA LEU A 337 17.27 -20.09 0.26
C LEU A 337 17.40 -21.35 1.13
#